data_d4d87f05e2410f5aeaee6ed3807b5e95
#
_entry.id   d4d87f05e2410f5aeaee6ed3807b5e95
#
_cell.length_a   1.000
_cell.length_b   1.000
_cell.length_c   1.000
_cell.angle_alpha   90.00
_cell.angle_beta   90.00
_cell.angle_gamma   90.00
#
_symmetry.space_group_name_H-M   'P 1'
#
loop_
_entity.id
_entity.type
_entity.pdbx_description
1 polymer ?
#
loop_
_entity_poly.entity_id
_entity_poly.type
_entity_poly.pdbx_seq_one_letter_code
_entity_poly.pdbx_strand_id
1 'polypeptide(L)'
;MSRYRLAYIDTSFIVETIAHTGTEELLTKDNRPYVGLYDAENNWYIPLRANIGRRKPKAACYRTPFTTNNPHFVDPGLDFEKSLFVPSESVIEIRNTLPREQSKFIETHLDDIQQKFESYVLSVDSMDHNSPSYLYSTVALFPEGVEHLKRVIAQRKAQHPHSLAEEMAAAKAAAQHQNINSPQKDITHGLRR
;
A
#
# COMPACT_ATOMS: atom_id res chain seq x y z
N MET A 1 -20.42 -2.31 8.41
CA MET A 1 -19.69 -3.34 7.64
C MET A 1 -18.23 -2.91 7.54
N SER A 2 -17.27 -3.83 7.70
CA SER A 2 -15.85 -3.50 7.54
C SER A 2 -15.59 -3.11 6.08
N ARG A 3 -14.76 -2.07 5.86
CA ARG A 3 -14.39 -1.59 4.52
C ARG A 3 -13.21 -2.37 3.92
N TYR A 4 -12.73 -3.39 4.59
CA TYR A 4 -11.69 -4.31 4.11
C TYR A 4 -12.06 -5.75 4.48
N ARG A 5 -11.48 -6.70 3.77
CA ARG A 5 -11.63 -8.13 4.04
C ARG A 5 -10.32 -8.68 4.61
N LEU A 6 -10.44 -9.60 5.57
CA LEU A 6 -9.32 -10.43 5.98
C LEU A 6 -9.47 -11.81 5.34
N ALA A 7 -8.37 -12.34 4.84
CA ALA A 7 -8.36 -13.64 4.20
C ALA A 7 -7.03 -14.39 4.46
N TYR A 8 -7.09 -15.70 4.35
CA TYR A 8 -5.94 -16.52 4.02
C TYR A 8 -5.95 -16.81 2.52
N ILE A 9 -4.78 -16.95 1.95
CA ILE A 9 -4.63 -17.36 0.56
C ILE A 9 -4.39 -18.88 0.56
N ASP A 10 -5.10 -19.58 -0.33
CA ASP A 10 -4.95 -21.03 -0.46
C ASP A 10 -3.48 -21.38 -0.78
N THR A 11 -2.95 -22.33 -0.05
CA THR A 11 -1.54 -22.77 -0.20
C THR A 11 -1.30 -23.34 -1.58
N SER A 12 -2.31 -23.96 -2.23
CA SER A 12 -2.18 -24.48 -3.59
C SER A 12 -1.88 -23.37 -4.59
N PHE A 13 -2.57 -22.22 -4.48
CA PHE A 13 -2.30 -21.06 -5.33
C PHE A 13 -0.86 -20.55 -5.18
N ILE A 14 -0.35 -20.50 -3.95
CA ILE A 14 1.04 -20.07 -3.69
C ILE A 14 2.03 -21.05 -4.31
N VAL A 15 1.82 -22.37 -4.12
CA VAL A 15 2.68 -23.43 -4.66
C VAL A 15 2.67 -23.42 -6.19
N GLU A 16 1.50 -23.30 -6.81
CA GLU A 16 1.35 -23.24 -8.26
C GLU A 16 2.02 -21.98 -8.84
N THR A 17 1.88 -20.82 -8.17
CA THR A 17 2.55 -19.59 -8.59
C THR A 17 4.07 -19.71 -8.50
N ILE A 18 4.61 -20.32 -7.44
CA ILE A 18 6.05 -20.59 -7.32
C ILE A 18 6.52 -21.54 -8.44
N ALA A 19 5.78 -22.61 -8.68
CA ALA A 19 6.13 -23.58 -9.73
C ALA A 19 6.14 -22.96 -11.14
N HIS A 20 5.19 -22.02 -11.39
CA HIS A 20 5.08 -21.36 -12.68
C HIS A 20 6.14 -20.26 -12.88
N THR A 21 6.45 -19.50 -11.85
CA THR A 21 7.31 -18.30 -11.93
C THR A 21 8.75 -18.57 -11.54
N GLY A 22 9.02 -19.66 -10.81
CA GLY A 22 10.34 -19.96 -10.23
C GLY A 22 10.78 -18.99 -9.12
N THR A 23 9.87 -18.17 -8.60
CA THR A 23 10.21 -17.13 -7.61
C THR A 23 10.37 -17.71 -6.22
N GLU A 24 11.33 -17.17 -5.45
CA GLU A 24 11.49 -17.43 -4.00
C GLU A 24 10.85 -16.30 -3.15
N GLU A 25 10.27 -15.29 -3.78
CA GLU A 25 9.82 -14.07 -3.10
C GLU A 25 8.43 -14.19 -2.48
N LEU A 26 7.68 -15.26 -2.79
CA LEU A 26 6.37 -15.52 -2.21
C LEU A 26 6.47 -15.95 -0.75
N LEU A 27 5.57 -15.42 0.06
CA LEU A 27 5.51 -15.71 1.48
C LEU A 27 4.75 -17.03 1.71
N THR A 28 5.47 -18.10 2.03
CA THR A 28 4.94 -19.47 2.18
C THR A 28 4.43 -19.80 3.59
N LYS A 29 4.47 -18.84 4.53
CA LYS A 29 4.01 -19.12 5.89
C LYS A 29 2.50 -19.35 5.93
N ASP A 30 2.09 -20.53 6.37
CA ASP A 30 0.69 -20.91 6.56
C ASP A 30 -0.05 -19.96 7.49
N ASN A 31 -1.35 -19.80 7.24
CA ASN A 31 -2.24 -18.96 8.05
C ASN A 31 -1.77 -17.48 8.19
N ARG A 32 -1.06 -16.96 7.20
CA ARG A 32 -0.75 -15.53 7.15
C ARG A 32 -2.02 -14.76 6.80
N PRO A 33 -2.44 -13.79 7.61
CA PRO A 33 -3.56 -12.94 7.25
C PRO A 33 -3.16 -11.95 6.16
N TYR A 34 -4.04 -11.79 5.19
CA TYR A 34 -3.97 -10.79 4.14
C TYR A 34 -5.15 -9.82 4.25
N VAL A 35 -4.91 -8.58 3.90
CA VAL A 35 -5.95 -7.55 3.79
C VAL A 35 -6.31 -7.38 2.33
N GLY A 36 -7.52 -7.74 1.96
CA GLY A 36 -8.12 -7.40 0.68
C GLY A 36 -8.69 -6.00 0.75
N LEU A 37 -8.18 -5.09 -0.10
CA LEU A 37 -8.68 -3.73 -0.22
C LEU A 37 -10.01 -3.72 -0.97
N TYR A 38 -10.93 -2.87 -0.51
CA TYR A 38 -12.29 -2.88 -0.96
C TYR A 38 -12.47 -2.28 -2.34
N ASP A 39 -12.55 -3.15 -3.30
CA ASP A 39 -13.45 -3.09 -4.44
C ASP A 39 -13.83 -4.55 -4.73
N ALA A 40 -15.11 -4.87 -4.95
CA ALA A 40 -15.54 -6.25 -5.19
C ALA A 40 -14.80 -6.88 -6.39
N GLU A 41 -14.20 -6.05 -7.22
CA GLU A 41 -13.39 -6.42 -8.38
C GLU A 41 -11.88 -6.36 -8.12
N ASN A 42 -11.44 -5.84 -6.96
CA ASN A 42 -10.01 -5.73 -6.66
C ASN A 42 -9.52 -7.00 -5.96
N ASN A 43 -8.91 -7.88 -6.73
CA ASN A 43 -8.36 -9.16 -6.25
C ASN A 43 -6.95 -9.03 -5.65
N TRP A 44 -6.52 -7.83 -5.25
CA TRP A 44 -5.26 -7.62 -4.57
C TRP A 44 -5.37 -7.87 -3.07
N TYR A 45 -4.43 -8.66 -2.56
CA TYR A 45 -4.32 -9.04 -1.16
C TYR A 45 -2.94 -8.68 -0.61
N ILE A 46 -2.91 -7.85 0.42
CA ILE A 46 -1.69 -7.32 1.04
C ILE A 46 -1.40 -8.11 2.31
N PRO A 47 -0.25 -8.79 2.44
CA PRO A 47 0.06 -9.55 3.64
C PRO A 47 0.27 -8.64 4.84
N LEU A 48 -0.34 -9.02 5.97
CA LEU A 48 -0.09 -8.40 7.25
C LEU A 48 1.08 -9.10 7.94
N ARG A 49 2.10 -8.34 8.30
CA ARG A 49 3.33 -8.87 8.91
C ARG A 49 3.55 -8.29 10.30
N ALA A 50 4.06 -9.12 11.21
CA ALA A 50 4.47 -8.72 12.55
C ALA A 50 5.78 -7.91 12.56
N ASN A 51 6.60 -8.09 11.53
CA ASN A 51 7.85 -7.39 11.35
C ASN A 51 8.14 -7.19 9.86
N ILE A 52 8.01 -5.97 9.41
CA ILE A 52 8.34 -5.56 8.02
C ILE A 52 9.84 -5.28 7.88
N GLY A 53 10.50 -4.92 8.97
CA GLY A 53 11.90 -4.50 8.97
C GLY A 53 12.06 -2.98 8.80
N ARG A 54 12.88 -2.40 9.65
CA ARG A 54 13.09 -0.94 9.72
C ARG A 54 13.67 -0.33 8.44
N ARG A 55 14.39 -1.13 7.65
CA ARG A 55 15.06 -0.68 6.42
C ARG A 55 14.14 -0.69 5.19
N LYS A 56 12.95 -1.32 5.26
CA LYS A 56 12.03 -1.35 4.12
C LYS A 56 11.57 0.06 3.76
N PRO A 57 11.62 0.45 2.46
CA PRO A 57 11.16 1.77 2.02
C PRO A 57 9.71 2.04 2.42
N LYS A 58 9.41 3.28 2.82
CA LYS A 58 8.05 3.68 3.21
C LYS A 58 7.03 3.51 2.08
N ALA A 59 7.46 3.63 0.82
CA ALA A 59 6.61 3.42 -0.34
C ALA A 59 6.20 1.95 -0.51
N ALA A 60 7.01 0.99 -0.03
CA ALA A 60 6.77 -0.45 -0.19
C ALA A 60 5.99 -1.09 0.97
N CYS A 61 5.52 -0.30 1.94
CA CYS A 61 4.78 -0.82 3.08
C CYS A 61 3.94 0.28 3.76
N TYR A 62 2.97 -0.17 4.57
CA TYR A 62 2.19 0.71 5.45
C TYR A 62 2.30 0.21 6.90
N ARG A 63 3.03 0.93 7.75
CA ARG A 63 3.21 0.54 9.15
C ARG A 63 1.95 0.78 9.95
N THR A 64 1.60 -0.20 10.78
CA THR A 64 0.45 -0.10 11.69
C THR A 64 0.94 -0.04 13.12
N PRO A 65 0.33 0.78 13.99
CA PRO A 65 0.64 0.73 15.41
C PRO A 65 0.18 -0.63 15.95
N PHE A 66 1.03 -1.24 16.73
CA PHE A 66 0.67 -2.46 17.45
C PHE A 66 1.48 -2.54 18.72
N THR A 67 0.83 -2.40 19.84
CA THR A 67 1.43 -2.59 21.16
C THR A 67 1.24 -4.03 21.60
N THR A 68 2.32 -4.77 21.69
CA THR A 68 2.35 -6.11 22.24
C THR A 68 3.63 -6.32 23.03
N ASN A 69 3.54 -7.11 24.08
CA ASN A 69 4.72 -7.57 24.81
C ASN A 69 5.48 -8.69 24.08
N ASN A 70 5.02 -9.09 22.88
CA ASN A 70 5.69 -10.10 22.08
C ASN A 70 6.88 -9.47 21.33
N PRO A 71 8.13 -9.90 21.63
CA PRO A 71 9.34 -9.34 21.01
C PRO A 71 9.43 -9.57 19.48
N HIS A 72 8.61 -10.47 18.94
CA HIS A 72 8.54 -10.72 17.49
C HIS A 72 7.72 -9.67 16.71
N PHE A 73 6.93 -8.85 17.39
CA PHE A 73 6.15 -7.77 16.78
C PHE A 73 6.90 -6.44 16.92
N VAL A 74 7.96 -6.28 16.15
CA VAL A 74 8.85 -5.12 16.27
C VAL A 74 8.44 -3.96 15.35
N ASP A 75 7.86 -4.28 14.19
CA ASP A 75 7.53 -3.30 13.15
C ASP A 75 6.39 -3.83 12.28
N PRO A 76 5.17 -3.94 12.84
CA PRO A 76 4.03 -4.54 12.14
C PRO A 76 3.48 -3.63 11.06
N GLY A 77 2.85 -4.24 10.05
CA GLY A 77 2.18 -3.49 9.00
C GLY A 77 1.83 -4.32 7.77
N LEU A 78 1.33 -3.62 6.78
CA LEU A 78 0.98 -4.13 5.45
C LEU A 78 2.20 -4.05 4.54
N ASP A 79 2.58 -5.16 3.93
CA ASP A 79 3.77 -5.28 3.08
C ASP A 79 3.36 -5.24 1.60
N PHE A 80 3.37 -4.06 0.99
CA PHE A 80 2.98 -3.84 -0.41
C PHE A 80 3.84 -4.64 -1.39
N GLU A 81 5.13 -4.78 -1.08
CA GLU A 81 6.08 -5.52 -1.93
C GLU A 81 5.75 -7.01 -2.05
N LYS A 82 5.04 -7.57 -1.09
CA LYS A 82 4.65 -8.98 -1.02
C LYS A 82 3.15 -9.21 -1.27
N SER A 83 2.49 -8.25 -1.94
CA SER A 83 1.07 -8.36 -2.30
C SER A 83 0.87 -9.35 -3.43
N LEU A 84 -0.31 -9.99 -3.43
CA LEU A 84 -0.70 -10.99 -4.40
C LEU A 84 -1.98 -10.55 -5.12
N PHE A 85 -2.07 -10.83 -6.41
CA PHE A 85 -3.31 -10.76 -7.16
C PHE A 85 -3.90 -12.18 -7.24
N VAL A 86 -5.02 -12.40 -6.55
CA VAL A 86 -5.52 -13.75 -6.24
C VAL A 86 -6.94 -13.91 -6.78
N PRO A 87 -7.22 -14.96 -7.56
CA PRO A 87 -8.57 -15.26 -8.00
C PRO A 87 -9.47 -15.62 -6.79
N SER A 88 -10.76 -15.29 -6.88
CA SER A 88 -11.69 -15.39 -5.76
C SER A 88 -11.81 -16.79 -5.17
N GLU A 89 -11.66 -17.82 -5.99
CA GLU A 89 -11.70 -19.23 -5.58
C GLU A 89 -10.51 -19.65 -4.69
N SER A 90 -9.41 -18.93 -4.76
CA SER A 90 -8.20 -19.17 -3.94
C SER A 90 -8.16 -18.32 -2.67
N VAL A 91 -9.25 -17.63 -2.35
CA VAL A 91 -9.36 -16.75 -1.19
C VAL A 91 -10.25 -17.39 -0.14
N ILE A 92 -9.70 -17.58 1.06
CA ILE A 92 -10.42 -18.10 2.23
C ILE A 92 -10.69 -16.93 3.18
N GLU A 93 -11.89 -16.37 3.12
CA GLU A 93 -12.26 -15.28 4.02
C GLU A 93 -12.26 -15.75 5.47
N ILE A 94 -11.71 -14.93 6.35
CA ILE A 94 -11.64 -15.19 7.78
C ILE A 94 -12.36 -14.08 8.57
N ARG A 95 -12.87 -14.44 9.75
CA ARG A 95 -13.36 -13.43 10.69
C ARG A 95 -12.20 -12.53 11.11
N ASN A 96 -12.51 -11.27 11.37
CA ASN A 96 -11.50 -10.33 11.86
C ASN A 96 -10.98 -10.79 13.24
N THR A 97 -9.78 -11.37 13.23
CA THR A 97 -9.05 -11.84 14.42
C THR A 97 -7.94 -10.89 14.82
N LEU A 98 -7.83 -9.73 14.15
CA LEU A 98 -6.82 -8.74 14.49
C LEU A 98 -7.11 -8.10 15.84
N PRO A 99 -6.07 -7.69 16.57
CA PRO A 99 -6.22 -6.83 17.74
C PRO A 99 -7.08 -5.61 17.40
N ARG A 100 -7.98 -5.26 18.31
CA ARG A 100 -8.98 -4.19 18.10
C ARG A 100 -8.35 -2.87 17.63
N GLU A 101 -7.22 -2.49 18.21
CA GLU A 101 -6.52 -1.26 17.86
C GLU A 101 -5.97 -1.30 16.43
N GLN A 102 -5.40 -2.44 16.02
CA GLN A 102 -4.90 -2.62 14.66
C GLN A 102 -6.02 -2.62 13.63
N SER A 103 -7.11 -3.33 13.92
CA SER A 103 -8.30 -3.33 13.06
C SER A 103 -8.87 -1.91 12.89
N LYS A 104 -9.07 -1.20 13.99
CA LYS A 104 -9.55 0.19 13.98
C LYS A 104 -8.60 1.13 13.21
N PHE A 105 -7.30 0.93 13.37
CA PHE A 105 -6.31 1.72 12.65
C PHE A 105 -6.42 1.51 11.14
N ILE A 106 -6.48 0.25 10.68
CA ILE A 106 -6.64 -0.09 9.27
C ILE A 106 -7.94 0.52 8.71
N GLU A 107 -9.06 0.37 9.42
CA GLU A 107 -10.34 0.97 9.02
C GLU A 107 -10.28 2.49 8.87
N THR A 108 -9.63 3.16 9.82
CA THR A 108 -9.53 4.64 9.81
C THR A 108 -8.63 5.15 8.68
N HIS A 109 -7.61 4.39 8.29
CA HIS A 109 -6.62 4.80 7.29
C HIS A 109 -6.79 4.09 5.94
N LEU A 110 -7.92 3.43 5.72
CA LEU A 110 -8.10 2.56 4.57
C LEU A 110 -7.91 3.29 3.23
N ASP A 111 -8.43 4.51 3.11
CA ASP A 111 -8.31 5.31 1.88
C ASP A 111 -6.86 5.71 1.61
N ASP A 112 -6.10 6.08 2.65
CA ASP A 112 -4.66 6.37 2.55
C ASP A 112 -3.83 5.10 2.24
N ILE A 113 -4.19 3.97 2.86
CA ILE A 113 -3.58 2.67 2.56
C ILE A 113 -3.80 2.30 1.09
N GLN A 114 -5.03 2.43 0.60
CA GLN A 114 -5.39 2.13 -0.78
C GLN A 114 -4.63 3.02 -1.76
N GLN A 115 -4.63 4.33 -1.54
CA GLN A 115 -3.92 5.27 -2.40
C GLN A 115 -2.41 4.98 -2.48
N LYS A 116 -1.78 4.68 -1.34
CA LYS A 116 -0.36 4.34 -1.30
C LYS A 116 -0.05 3.01 -1.95
N PHE A 117 -0.92 2.02 -1.76
CA PHE A 117 -0.80 0.73 -2.43
C PHE A 117 -0.92 0.86 -3.95
N GLU A 118 -1.92 1.58 -4.44
CA GLU A 118 -2.11 1.87 -5.87
C GLU A 118 -0.88 2.57 -6.46
N SER A 119 -0.37 3.59 -5.75
CA SER A 119 0.86 4.29 -6.14
C SER A 119 2.08 3.35 -6.18
N TYR A 120 2.18 2.42 -5.22
CA TYR A 120 3.24 1.42 -5.20
C TYR A 120 3.16 0.48 -6.41
N VAL A 121 1.97 -0.09 -6.69
CA VAL A 121 1.77 -1.00 -7.84
C VAL A 121 2.13 -0.31 -9.16
N LEU A 122 1.67 0.92 -9.37
CA LEU A 122 2.00 1.71 -10.56
C LEU A 122 3.48 2.05 -10.64
N SER A 123 4.15 2.25 -9.50
CA SER A 123 5.59 2.49 -9.49
C SER A 123 6.39 1.26 -9.90
N VAL A 124 5.97 0.05 -9.44
CA VAL A 124 6.61 -1.22 -9.84
C VAL A 124 6.49 -1.43 -11.35
N ASP A 125 5.33 -1.17 -11.94
CA ASP A 125 5.08 -1.27 -13.37
C ASP A 125 6.01 -0.37 -14.22
N SER A 126 6.45 0.75 -13.68
CA SER A 126 7.35 1.69 -14.34
C SER A 126 8.83 1.52 -13.99
N MET A 127 9.19 0.55 -13.14
CA MET A 127 10.58 0.31 -12.73
C MET A 127 11.39 -0.39 -13.82
N ASP A 128 12.70 -0.20 -13.77
CA ASP A 128 13.64 -1.06 -14.49
C ASP A 128 13.51 -2.50 -13.97
N HIS A 129 13.23 -3.43 -14.87
CA HIS A 129 13.03 -4.85 -14.57
C HIS A 129 14.27 -5.52 -13.96
N ASN A 130 15.45 -4.94 -14.12
CA ASN A 130 16.70 -5.41 -13.51
C ASN A 130 16.95 -4.78 -12.12
N SER A 131 16.11 -3.85 -11.68
CA SER A 131 16.29 -3.23 -10.37
C SER A 131 15.97 -4.20 -9.24
N PRO A 132 16.71 -4.17 -8.11
CA PRO A 132 16.40 -5.01 -6.96
C PRO A 132 14.96 -4.82 -6.46
N SER A 133 14.44 -3.60 -6.49
CA SER A 133 13.06 -3.30 -6.04
C SER A 133 12.01 -4.00 -6.91
N TYR A 134 12.24 -4.12 -8.23
CA TYR A 134 11.38 -4.88 -9.13
C TYR A 134 11.49 -6.38 -8.85
N LEU A 135 12.71 -6.92 -8.79
CA LEU A 135 12.99 -8.35 -8.62
C LEU A 135 12.46 -8.90 -7.29
N TYR A 136 12.49 -8.09 -6.22
CA TYR A 136 11.95 -8.49 -4.91
C TYR A 136 10.44 -8.29 -4.77
N SER A 137 9.79 -7.59 -5.71
CA SER A 137 8.36 -7.32 -5.65
C SER A 137 7.54 -8.47 -6.24
N THR A 138 6.66 -9.06 -5.44
CA THR A 138 5.70 -10.04 -5.97
C THR A 138 4.66 -9.43 -6.89
N VAL A 139 4.45 -8.10 -6.85
CA VAL A 139 3.55 -7.38 -7.76
C VAL A 139 3.96 -7.59 -9.22
N ALA A 140 5.27 -7.67 -9.49
CA ALA A 140 5.82 -7.90 -10.82
C ALA A 140 5.42 -9.27 -11.43
N LEU A 141 4.98 -10.23 -10.61
CA LEU A 141 4.54 -11.56 -11.05
C LEU A 141 3.12 -11.54 -11.62
N PHE A 142 2.35 -10.46 -11.42
CA PHE A 142 0.94 -10.36 -11.76
C PHE A 142 0.66 -9.18 -12.69
N PRO A 143 1.18 -9.18 -13.93
CA PRO A 143 0.96 -8.07 -14.87
C PRO A 143 -0.54 -7.86 -15.19
N GLU A 144 -1.34 -8.93 -15.22
CA GLU A 144 -2.78 -8.85 -15.38
C GLU A 144 -3.48 -8.10 -14.23
N GLY A 145 -2.98 -8.27 -13.00
CA GLY A 145 -3.45 -7.54 -11.82
C GLY A 145 -3.12 -6.05 -11.91
N VAL A 146 -1.93 -5.71 -12.41
CA VAL A 146 -1.52 -4.32 -12.61
C VAL A 146 -2.43 -3.65 -13.66
N GLU A 147 -2.68 -4.29 -14.79
CA GLU A 147 -3.56 -3.76 -15.82
C GLU A 147 -5.03 -3.67 -15.35
N HIS A 148 -5.46 -4.62 -14.52
CA HIS A 148 -6.77 -4.54 -13.87
C HIS A 148 -6.86 -3.30 -12.97
N LEU A 149 -5.88 -3.07 -12.11
CA LEU A 149 -5.84 -1.90 -11.23
C LEU A 149 -5.84 -0.58 -12.00
N LYS A 150 -5.09 -0.48 -13.09
CA LYS A 150 -5.09 0.71 -13.98
C LYS A 150 -6.50 1.02 -14.49
N ARG A 151 -7.25 -0.01 -14.92
CA ARG A 151 -8.63 0.15 -15.39
C ARG A 151 -9.56 0.63 -14.28
N VAL A 152 -9.48 0.05 -13.08
CA VAL A 152 -10.27 0.44 -11.91
C VAL A 152 -9.99 1.90 -11.53
N ILE A 153 -8.73 2.32 -11.50
CA ILE A 153 -8.36 3.71 -11.22
C ILE A 153 -8.91 4.66 -12.29
N ALA A 154 -8.82 4.30 -13.56
CA ALA A 154 -9.35 5.11 -14.66
C ALA A 154 -10.88 5.25 -14.59
N GLN A 155 -11.60 4.19 -14.28
CA GLN A 155 -13.06 4.22 -14.09
C GLN A 155 -13.47 5.10 -12.92
N ARG A 156 -12.75 5.00 -11.79
CA ARG A 156 -12.99 5.83 -10.60
C ARG A 156 -12.81 7.33 -10.91
N LYS A 157 -11.75 7.68 -11.64
CA LYS A 157 -11.51 9.06 -12.12
C LYS A 157 -12.59 9.55 -13.08
N ALA A 158 -13.10 8.70 -13.96
CA ALA A 158 -14.16 9.05 -14.88
C ALA A 158 -15.52 9.28 -14.20
N GLN A 159 -15.79 8.56 -13.10
CA GLN A 159 -17.01 8.73 -12.29
C GLN A 159 -16.98 9.96 -11.39
N HIS A 160 -15.79 10.46 -11.03
CA HIS A 160 -15.61 11.61 -10.13
C HIS A 160 -14.71 12.69 -10.75
N PRO A 161 -15.06 13.26 -11.91
CA PRO A 161 -14.20 14.23 -12.62
C PRO A 161 -14.00 15.56 -11.85
N HIS A 162 -14.94 15.92 -10.98
CA HIS A 162 -14.88 17.18 -10.21
C HIS A 162 -13.94 17.12 -8.99
N SER A 163 -13.76 15.96 -8.36
CA SER A 163 -12.91 15.86 -7.16
C SER A 163 -11.44 16.16 -7.45
N LEU A 164 -10.94 15.77 -8.61
CA LEU A 164 -9.54 16.03 -8.99
C LEU A 164 -9.26 17.52 -9.27
N ALA A 165 -10.23 18.22 -9.87
CA ALA A 165 -10.13 19.65 -10.13
C ALA A 165 -10.20 20.46 -8.83
N GLU A 166 -11.01 20.04 -7.88
CA GLU A 166 -11.12 20.66 -6.55
C GLU A 166 -9.87 20.41 -5.69
N GLU A 167 -9.31 19.20 -5.70
CA GLU A 167 -8.04 18.90 -5.03
C GLU A 167 -6.86 19.68 -5.62
N MET A 168 -6.78 19.79 -6.93
CA MET A 168 -5.76 20.61 -7.60
C MET A 168 -5.95 22.10 -7.30
N ALA A 169 -7.18 22.59 -7.23
CA ALA A 169 -7.49 23.98 -6.85
C ALA A 169 -7.14 24.25 -5.38
N ALA A 170 -7.46 23.33 -4.47
CA ALA A 170 -7.11 23.41 -3.06
C ALA A 170 -5.59 23.33 -2.83
N ALA A 171 -4.87 22.46 -3.53
CA ALA A 171 -3.42 22.38 -3.47
C ALA A 171 -2.74 23.64 -4.00
N LYS A 172 -3.25 24.24 -5.10
CA LYS A 172 -2.77 25.53 -5.60
C LYS A 172 -3.03 26.68 -4.62
N ALA A 173 -4.20 26.72 -4.01
CA ALA A 173 -4.53 27.73 -3.00
C ALA A 173 -3.64 27.62 -1.76
N ALA A 174 -3.38 26.39 -1.26
CA ALA A 174 -2.47 26.14 -0.15
C ALA A 174 -1.03 26.56 -0.45
N ALA A 175 -0.52 26.29 -1.66
CA ALA A 175 0.81 26.70 -2.08
C ALA A 175 0.96 28.23 -2.20
N GLN A 176 -0.09 28.94 -2.61
CA GLN A 176 -0.10 30.39 -2.66
C GLN A 176 -0.10 31.05 -1.27
N HIS A 177 -0.79 30.46 -0.30
CA HIS A 177 -0.78 30.97 1.09
C HIS A 177 0.56 30.78 1.81
N GLN A 178 1.34 29.75 1.47
CA GLN A 178 2.68 29.55 2.05
C GLN A 178 3.72 30.58 1.54
N ASN A 179 3.53 31.09 0.33
CA ASN A 179 4.46 32.09 -0.26
C ASN A 179 4.26 33.53 0.27
N ILE A 180 3.11 33.84 0.87
CA ILE A 180 2.80 35.18 1.38
C ILE A 180 3.34 35.37 2.82
N ASN A 181 3.65 34.28 3.55
CA ASN A 181 4.07 34.33 4.97
C ASN A 181 5.58 34.15 5.19
N SER A 182 6.42 34.33 4.19
CA SER A 182 7.87 34.37 4.41
C SER A 182 8.28 35.75 4.92
N PRO A 183 8.78 35.91 6.15
CA PRO A 183 9.24 37.20 6.66
C PRO A 183 10.47 37.67 5.88
N GLN A 184 10.35 38.82 5.24
CA GLN A 184 11.43 39.55 4.61
C GLN A 184 12.50 39.86 5.68
N LYS A 185 13.66 39.19 5.66
CA LYS A 185 14.80 39.56 6.49
C LYS A 185 15.37 40.87 5.98
N ASP A 186 15.08 41.94 6.71
CA ASP A 186 15.76 43.22 6.56
C ASP A 186 17.23 43.09 6.92
N ILE A 187 18.07 43.14 5.89
CA ILE A 187 19.54 43.25 6.04
C ILE A 187 19.85 44.72 6.20
N THR A 188 19.80 45.21 7.44
CA THR A 188 20.38 46.52 7.78
C THR A 188 21.90 46.34 7.92
N HIS A 189 22.62 46.79 6.91
CA HIS A 189 24.04 47.08 6.99
C HIS A 189 24.32 48.22 7.96
N GLY A 190 24.81 47.89 9.14
CA GLY A 190 25.39 48.85 10.06
C GLY A 190 26.86 49.09 9.74
N LEU A 191 27.13 50.13 8.95
CA LEU A 191 28.45 50.78 8.89
C LEU A 191 28.64 51.55 10.22
N ARG A 192 29.68 51.20 10.98
CA ARG A 192 30.29 52.11 11.96
C ARG A 192 31.81 52.07 11.82
N ARG A 193 32.29 53.27 11.75
CA ARG A 193 33.67 53.76 11.75
C ARG A 193 34.55 53.17 12.87
#